data_e8a31ae00d4977986a076d06dd7450b1
#
_entry.id   e8a31ae00d4977986a076d06dd7450b1
#
_cell.length_a   1.000
_cell.length_b   1.000
_cell.length_c   1.000
_cell.angle_alpha   90.00
_cell.angle_beta   90.00
_cell.angle_gamma   90.00
#
_symmetry.space_group_name_H-M   'P 1'
#
loop_
_entity.id
_entity.type
_entity.pdbx_description
1 polymer ?
#
loop_
_entity_poly.entity_id
_entity_poly.type
_entity_poly.pdbx_seq_one_letter_code
_entity_poly.pdbx_strand_id
1 'polypeptide(L)'
;MPPRHAALSLTLLALLPVSAFARKQETGFLDRAITVSGETYRYQVFVPYNWDRHKKWPVILFLHGAGERGEDGLLQTDVGLAHAIREHAGNFPFVVVMPQCPKGKLWTEPEMETQAFAALDRSMKEFDGDSERIYLTGISMGGYGTWDLAAKYPHRFAAYVPICGGIYGPPNFKQIEVSLAKDAQVADPYAETARRVGNTPVWIFHGDADDSVPVDESRKMYAALQAAGAKTKYSEYPGVGHNSWDKAYAEPELVPWLLNQRFSADSQPKRRSLHCQRG
;
A
#
# COMPACT_ATOMS: atom_id res chain seq x y z
N MET A 1 -73.50 41.12 30.37
CA MET A 1 -72.34 40.21 30.25
C MET A 1 -71.59 40.60 28.98
N PRO A 2 -70.38 41.14 29.05
CA PRO A 2 -69.57 41.44 27.85
C PRO A 2 -68.76 40.23 27.43
N PRO A 3 -68.37 40.06 26.12
CA PRO A 3 -67.66 38.92 25.63
C PRO A 3 -66.16 39.02 25.92
N ARG A 4 -65.57 37.91 26.33
CA ARG A 4 -64.13 37.75 26.56
C ARG A 4 -63.42 37.54 25.21
N HIS A 5 -62.55 38.45 24.85
CA HIS A 5 -61.62 38.29 23.73
C HIS A 5 -60.46 37.43 24.20
N ALA A 6 -60.28 36.26 23.61
CA ALA A 6 -59.09 35.42 23.78
C ALA A 6 -58.00 35.92 22.81
N ALA A 7 -56.91 36.43 23.38
CA ALA A 7 -55.71 36.80 22.60
C ALA A 7 -54.88 35.55 22.33
N LEU A 8 -54.72 35.20 21.08
CA LEU A 8 -53.88 34.11 20.59
C LEU A 8 -52.44 34.65 20.48
N SER A 9 -51.57 34.26 21.43
CA SER A 9 -50.15 34.58 21.36
C SER A 9 -49.46 33.65 20.39
N LEU A 10 -49.01 34.15 19.24
CA LEU A 10 -48.23 33.47 18.25
C LEU A 10 -46.76 33.52 18.70
N THR A 11 -46.24 32.41 19.23
CA THR A 11 -44.81 32.29 19.58
C THR A 11 -44.03 31.97 18.32
N LEU A 12 -43.31 32.96 17.80
CA LEU A 12 -42.39 32.82 16.66
C LEU A 12 -41.12 32.09 17.10
N LEU A 13 -41.01 30.80 16.79
CA LEU A 13 -39.81 30.00 17.04
C LEU A 13 -38.74 30.41 16.01
N ALA A 14 -37.74 31.21 16.41
CA ALA A 14 -36.62 31.57 15.59
C ALA A 14 -35.70 30.36 15.39
N LEU A 15 -35.74 29.75 14.21
CA LEU A 15 -34.76 28.78 13.76
C LEU A 15 -33.41 29.47 13.57
N LEU A 16 -32.50 29.37 14.54
CA LEU A 16 -31.13 29.78 14.37
C LEU A 16 -30.46 28.85 13.34
N PRO A 17 -29.77 29.39 12.32
CA PRO A 17 -29.02 28.56 11.40
C PRO A 17 -27.90 27.86 12.17
N VAL A 18 -27.92 26.55 12.23
CA VAL A 18 -26.79 25.74 12.67
C VAL A 18 -25.71 25.93 11.60
N SER A 19 -24.77 26.83 11.87
CA SER A 19 -23.58 26.99 11.07
C SER A 19 -22.83 25.65 11.14
N ALA A 20 -22.94 24.84 10.09
CA ALA A 20 -22.10 23.68 9.91
C ALA A 20 -20.67 24.20 9.76
N PHE A 21 -19.93 24.24 10.86
CA PHE A 21 -18.48 24.43 10.80
C PHE A 21 -17.93 23.30 9.94
N ALA A 22 -17.50 23.62 8.73
CA ALA A 22 -16.78 22.70 7.89
C ALA A 22 -15.59 22.16 8.71
N ARG A 23 -15.67 20.91 9.15
CA ARG A 23 -14.62 20.29 9.96
C ARG A 23 -13.36 20.34 9.08
N LYS A 24 -12.34 21.10 9.51
CA LYS A 24 -11.07 21.18 8.82
C LYS A 24 -10.54 19.75 8.70
N GLN A 25 -10.26 19.29 7.48
CA GLN A 25 -9.72 17.96 7.25
C GLN A 25 -8.39 17.83 7.99
N GLU A 26 -8.24 16.75 8.75
CA GLU A 26 -6.98 16.42 9.41
C GLU A 26 -5.94 16.03 8.37
N THR A 27 -4.70 16.46 8.53
CA THR A 27 -3.54 16.18 7.67
C THR A 27 -2.35 15.73 8.53
N GLY A 28 -1.32 15.19 7.91
CA GLY A 28 -0.19 14.58 8.61
C GLY A 28 -0.44 13.10 8.91
N PHE A 29 0.20 12.56 9.93
CA PHE A 29 0.00 11.17 10.36
C PHE A 29 -1.25 11.06 11.23
N LEU A 30 -2.18 10.20 10.83
CA LEU A 30 -3.49 10.03 11.47
C LEU A 30 -3.67 8.59 11.93
N ASP A 31 -4.06 8.41 13.19
CA ASP A 31 -4.46 7.10 13.72
C ASP A 31 -5.80 6.66 13.13
N ARG A 32 -5.84 5.41 12.68
CA ARG A 32 -7.06 4.76 12.19
C ARG A 32 -7.12 3.32 12.70
N ALA A 33 -8.31 2.76 12.68
CA ALA A 33 -8.55 1.36 12.99
C ALA A 33 -9.60 0.77 12.06
N ILE A 34 -9.47 -0.52 11.76
CA ILE A 34 -10.44 -1.32 11.01
C ILE A 34 -10.75 -2.60 11.76
N THR A 35 -11.94 -3.13 11.53
CA THR A 35 -12.33 -4.45 12.04
C THR A 35 -12.45 -5.40 10.86
N VAL A 36 -11.73 -6.52 10.94
CA VAL A 36 -11.74 -7.59 9.95
C VAL A 36 -11.99 -8.90 10.70
N SER A 37 -13.01 -9.64 10.30
CA SER A 37 -13.38 -10.93 10.92
C SER A 37 -13.53 -10.90 12.46
N GLY A 38 -13.96 -9.74 13.00
CA GLY A 38 -14.14 -9.55 14.44
C GLY A 38 -12.91 -9.02 15.19
N GLU A 39 -11.74 -9.00 14.55
CA GLU A 39 -10.50 -8.47 15.11
C GLU A 39 -10.29 -7.01 14.69
N THR A 40 -9.79 -6.18 15.60
CA THR A 40 -9.53 -4.76 15.34
C THR A 40 -8.03 -4.52 15.15
N TYR A 41 -7.68 -3.96 13.99
CA TYR A 41 -6.31 -3.64 13.60
C TYR A 41 -6.11 -2.14 13.52
N ARG A 42 -5.03 -1.65 14.12
CA ARG A 42 -4.61 -0.25 14.02
C ARG A 42 -3.76 -0.04 12.78
N TYR A 43 -3.85 1.15 12.22
CA TYR A 43 -3.00 1.59 11.11
C TYR A 43 -2.83 3.10 11.12
N GLN A 44 -1.75 3.58 10.49
CA GLN A 44 -1.51 5.00 10.26
C GLN A 44 -1.88 5.36 8.83
N VAL A 45 -2.36 6.58 8.66
CA VAL A 45 -2.49 7.19 7.33
C VAL A 45 -1.76 8.52 7.36
N PHE A 46 -0.81 8.70 6.45
CA PHE A 46 -0.29 10.03 6.18
C PHE A 46 -1.16 10.71 5.12
N VAL A 47 -1.63 11.90 5.44
CA VAL A 47 -2.42 12.76 4.54
C VAL A 47 -1.62 14.01 4.24
N PRO A 48 -1.34 14.35 2.96
CA PRO A 48 -0.57 15.53 2.59
C PRO A 48 -1.12 16.82 3.21
N TYR A 49 -0.25 17.75 3.61
CA TYR A 49 -0.68 19.02 4.23
C TYR A 49 -1.50 19.90 3.30
N ASN A 50 -1.32 19.74 1.98
CA ASN A 50 -2.09 20.41 0.93
C ASN A 50 -3.24 19.56 0.39
N TRP A 51 -3.69 18.54 1.13
CA TRP A 51 -4.79 17.68 0.74
C TRP A 51 -6.06 18.50 0.44
N ASP A 52 -6.69 18.17 -0.66
CA ASP A 52 -7.89 18.85 -1.17
C ASP A 52 -8.91 17.79 -1.60
N ARG A 53 -10.09 17.84 -1.01
CA ARG A 53 -11.23 16.95 -1.28
C ARG A 53 -11.77 17.02 -2.72
N HIS A 54 -11.39 18.06 -3.48
CA HIS A 54 -11.81 18.24 -4.86
C HIS A 54 -10.84 17.60 -5.87
N LYS A 55 -9.78 16.95 -5.37
CA LYS A 55 -8.77 16.28 -6.18
C LYS A 55 -8.73 14.80 -5.84
N LYS A 56 -8.38 13.98 -6.84
CA LYS A 56 -8.04 12.57 -6.62
C LYS A 56 -6.55 12.45 -6.29
N TRP A 57 -6.25 11.78 -5.18
CA TRP A 57 -4.90 11.67 -4.65
C TRP A 57 -4.26 10.33 -4.97
N PRO A 58 -3.00 10.29 -5.40
CA PRO A 58 -2.27 9.04 -5.52
C PRO A 58 -2.08 8.43 -4.12
N VAL A 59 -2.19 7.10 -4.04
CA VAL A 59 -2.15 6.38 -2.75
C VAL A 59 -1.04 5.34 -2.76
N ILE A 60 -0.30 5.26 -1.67
CA ILE A 60 0.69 4.22 -1.42
C ILE A 60 0.18 3.30 -0.31
N LEU A 61 0.17 2.00 -0.53
CA LEU A 61 0.11 1.00 0.51
C LEU A 61 1.56 0.62 0.89
N PHE A 62 1.94 0.85 2.14
CA PHE A 62 3.26 0.55 2.68
C PHE A 62 3.19 -0.63 3.65
N LEU A 63 4.01 -1.64 3.41
CA LEU A 63 4.17 -2.81 4.26
C LEU A 63 5.52 -2.75 4.98
N HIS A 64 5.48 -2.67 6.30
CA HIS A 64 6.67 -2.56 7.15
C HIS A 64 7.45 -3.89 7.28
N GLY A 65 8.64 -3.85 7.85
CA GLY A 65 9.50 -4.99 8.14
C GLY A 65 9.06 -5.81 9.36
N ALA A 66 9.81 -6.85 9.68
CA ALA A 66 9.50 -7.73 10.80
C ALA A 66 9.69 -7.05 12.18
N GLY A 67 10.55 -6.03 12.26
CA GLY A 67 10.83 -5.28 13.48
C GLY A 67 9.67 -4.42 13.95
N GLU A 68 8.83 -3.95 13.03
CA GLU A 68 7.74 -3.02 13.30
C GLU A 68 6.40 -3.72 13.59
N ARG A 69 6.43 -5.07 13.69
CA ARG A 69 5.24 -5.85 14.09
C ARG A 69 4.77 -5.47 15.49
N GLY A 70 3.47 -5.30 15.65
CA GLY A 70 2.86 -4.90 16.92
C GLY A 70 1.37 -4.64 16.80
N GLU A 71 0.81 -4.04 17.85
CA GLU A 71 -0.62 -3.70 17.93
C GLU A 71 -0.83 -2.28 18.46
N ASP A 72 0.27 -1.53 18.62
CA ASP A 72 0.24 -0.15 19.13
C ASP A 72 -0.24 0.87 18.11
N GLY A 73 -0.19 0.52 16.81
CA GLY A 73 -0.53 1.40 15.70
C GLY A 73 0.52 2.48 15.42
N LEU A 74 1.76 2.34 15.94
CA LEU A 74 2.81 3.36 15.85
C LEU A 74 4.13 2.83 15.25
N LEU A 75 4.62 1.66 15.70
CA LEU A 75 5.93 1.12 15.30
C LEU A 75 6.13 1.03 13.78
N GLN A 76 5.08 0.78 13.00
CA GLN A 76 5.16 0.75 11.54
C GLN A 76 5.55 2.08 10.91
N THR A 77 5.64 3.16 11.70
CA THR A 77 6.07 4.48 11.24
C THR A 77 7.48 4.86 11.70
N ASP A 78 8.19 3.99 12.38
CA ASP A 78 9.51 4.32 12.94
C ASP A 78 10.62 4.32 11.89
N VAL A 79 10.51 3.47 10.88
CA VAL A 79 11.52 3.32 9.83
C VAL A 79 10.91 3.37 8.43
N GLY A 80 11.77 3.39 7.42
CA GLY A 80 11.37 3.29 6.02
C GLY A 80 10.62 4.53 5.53
N LEU A 81 9.48 4.29 4.85
CA LEU A 81 8.75 5.36 4.15
C LEU A 81 8.27 6.47 5.07
N ALA A 82 7.83 6.15 6.29
CA ALA A 82 7.35 7.17 7.23
C ALA A 82 8.49 8.10 7.72
N HIS A 83 9.71 7.58 7.83
CA HIS A 83 10.89 8.40 8.11
C HIS A 83 11.16 9.37 6.95
N ALA A 84 11.22 8.88 5.72
CA ALA A 84 11.40 9.71 4.53
C ALA A 84 10.28 10.78 4.37
N ILE A 85 9.03 10.43 4.71
CA ILE A 85 7.93 11.41 4.71
C ILE A 85 8.20 12.54 5.71
N ARG A 86 8.68 12.25 6.93
CA ARG A 86 8.96 13.30 7.94
C ARG A 86 10.02 14.29 7.48
N GLU A 87 11.02 13.85 6.72
CA GLU A 87 12.03 14.72 6.13
C GLU A 87 11.48 15.65 5.04
N HIS A 88 10.43 15.25 4.35
CA HIS A 88 9.87 15.94 3.19
C HIS A 88 8.35 16.20 3.29
N ALA A 89 7.78 16.18 4.51
CA ALA A 89 6.34 16.20 4.76
C ALA A 89 5.58 17.34 4.07
N GLY A 90 6.23 18.50 3.89
CA GLY A 90 5.61 19.66 3.24
C GLY A 90 5.25 19.46 1.77
N ASN A 91 5.94 18.55 1.07
CA ASN A 91 5.84 18.35 -0.37
C ASN A 91 5.57 16.88 -0.77
N PHE A 92 5.32 15.99 0.19
CA PHE A 92 5.06 14.58 -0.11
C PHE A 92 3.67 14.41 -0.73
N PRO A 93 3.54 13.98 -1.99
CA PRO A 93 2.30 14.16 -2.77
C PRO A 93 1.34 12.96 -2.70
N PHE A 94 1.52 12.02 -1.77
CA PHE A 94 0.72 10.81 -1.67
C PHE A 94 -0.03 10.74 -0.35
N VAL A 95 -1.24 10.20 -0.37
CA VAL A 95 -1.83 9.57 0.80
C VAL A 95 -1.13 8.24 1.02
N VAL A 96 -0.64 7.96 2.24
CA VAL A 96 0.09 6.73 2.53
C VAL A 96 -0.62 5.93 3.61
N VAL A 97 -0.99 4.71 3.29
CA VAL A 97 -1.67 3.77 4.19
C VAL A 97 -0.64 2.79 4.74
N MET A 98 -0.48 2.77 6.05
CA MET A 98 0.52 2.01 6.78
C MET A 98 -0.15 1.09 7.81
N PRO A 99 -0.68 -0.09 7.39
CA PRO A 99 -1.20 -1.07 8.31
C PRO A 99 -0.09 -1.62 9.20
N GLN A 100 -0.44 -2.10 10.40
CA GLN A 100 0.50 -2.79 11.28
C GLN A 100 0.17 -4.28 11.35
N CYS A 101 1.15 -5.11 11.01
CA CYS A 101 1.09 -6.56 11.14
C CYS A 101 1.34 -6.95 12.60
N PRO A 102 0.50 -7.75 13.26
CA PRO A 102 0.71 -8.21 14.63
C PRO A 102 1.97 -9.06 14.79
N LYS A 103 2.47 -9.17 16.02
CA LYS A 103 3.56 -10.10 16.35
C LYS A 103 3.15 -11.54 16.02
N GLY A 104 4.07 -12.29 15.42
CA GLY A 104 3.82 -13.68 15.02
C GLY A 104 3.12 -13.85 13.67
N LYS A 105 2.66 -12.74 13.04
CA LYS A 105 2.04 -12.75 11.71
C LYS A 105 3.02 -12.28 10.63
N LEU A 106 2.68 -12.59 9.37
CA LEU A 106 3.46 -12.25 8.17
C LEU A 106 2.55 -11.66 7.09
N TRP A 107 3.05 -10.72 6.29
CA TRP A 107 2.28 -10.12 5.18
C TRP A 107 1.85 -11.12 4.11
N THR A 108 2.45 -12.30 4.05
CA THR A 108 2.09 -13.38 3.12
C THR A 108 0.94 -14.27 3.64
N GLU A 109 0.38 -13.97 4.82
CA GLU A 109 -0.78 -14.67 5.36
C GLU A 109 -2.10 -14.05 4.88
N PRO A 110 -3.12 -14.84 4.51
CA PRO A 110 -4.39 -14.35 3.96
C PRO A 110 -5.12 -13.34 4.87
N GLU A 111 -5.00 -13.51 6.18
CA GLU A 111 -5.58 -12.60 7.16
C GLU A 111 -4.94 -11.20 7.07
N MET A 112 -3.61 -11.14 6.95
CA MET A 112 -2.86 -9.89 6.85
C MET A 112 -3.06 -9.20 5.49
N GLU A 113 -3.23 -9.97 4.43
CA GLU A 113 -3.66 -9.45 3.13
C GLU A 113 -5.03 -8.75 3.24
N THR A 114 -5.99 -9.44 3.87
CA THR A 114 -7.35 -8.90 4.08
C THR A 114 -7.31 -7.62 4.90
N GLN A 115 -6.51 -7.59 5.97
CA GLN A 115 -6.31 -6.41 6.80
C GLN A 115 -5.70 -5.25 6.00
N ALA A 116 -4.63 -5.50 5.24
CA ALA A 116 -3.96 -4.47 4.45
C ALA A 116 -4.90 -3.86 3.39
N PHE A 117 -5.67 -4.71 2.69
CA PHE A 117 -6.66 -4.23 1.72
C PHE A 117 -7.83 -3.49 2.37
N ALA A 118 -8.31 -3.94 3.51
CA ALA A 118 -9.38 -3.23 4.22
C ALA A 118 -8.94 -1.82 4.67
N ALA A 119 -7.69 -1.68 5.17
CA ALA A 119 -7.11 -0.38 5.49
C ALA A 119 -6.97 0.51 4.24
N LEU A 120 -6.48 -0.06 3.14
CA LEU A 120 -6.36 0.63 1.86
C LEU A 120 -7.73 1.11 1.35
N ASP A 121 -8.70 0.22 1.25
CA ASP A 121 -10.02 0.52 0.67
C ASP A 121 -10.79 1.56 1.51
N ARG A 122 -10.64 1.53 2.84
CA ARG A 122 -11.19 2.56 3.72
C ARG A 122 -10.53 3.91 3.47
N SER A 123 -9.20 3.95 3.41
CA SER A 123 -8.45 5.19 3.20
C SER A 123 -8.69 5.78 1.80
N MET A 124 -8.82 4.93 0.77
CA MET A 124 -9.22 5.34 -0.58
C MET A 124 -10.54 6.11 -0.59
N LYS A 125 -11.51 5.68 0.21
CA LYS A 125 -12.83 6.34 0.34
C LYS A 125 -12.75 7.61 1.18
N GLU A 126 -11.98 7.58 2.27
CA GLU A 126 -11.89 8.68 3.23
C GLU A 126 -11.13 9.88 2.67
N PHE A 127 -10.09 9.63 1.86
CA PHE A 127 -9.17 10.65 1.37
C PHE A 127 -9.19 10.84 -0.16
N ASP A 128 -10.28 10.48 -0.82
CA ASP A 128 -10.46 10.65 -2.27
C ASP A 128 -9.32 10.08 -3.12
N GLY A 129 -8.91 8.83 -2.81
CA GLY A 129 -7.85 8.13 -3.52
C GLY A 129 -8.15 7.97 -5.02
N ASP A 130 -7.11 8.09 -5.84
CA ASP A 130 -7.14 7.84 -7.27
C ASP A 130 -6.97 6.35 -7.56
N SER A 131 -8.01 5.69 -8.04
CA SER A 131 -7.99 4.26 -8.34
C SER A 131 -7.02 3.86 -9.46
N GLU A 132 -6.58 4.81 -10.28
CA GLU A 132 -5.57 4.58 -11.31
C GLU A 132 -4.13 4.78 -10.79
N ARG A 133 -3.95 5.33 -9.59
CA ARG A 133 -2.65 5.66 -9.00
C ARG A 133 -2.52 5.09 -7.59
N ILE A 134 -2.69 3.80 -7.47
CA ILE A 134 -2.43 3.05 -6.25
C ILE A 134 -1.11 2.32 -6.41
N TYR A 135 -0.20 2.50 -5.47
CA TYR A 135 1.13 1.90 -5.49
C TYR A 135 1.34 1.01 -4.27
N LEU A 136 2.15 -0.03 -4.42
CA LEU A 136 2.51 -0.93 -3.33
C LEU A 136 4.01 -0.90 -3.13
N THR A 137 4.42 -0.67 -1.89
CA THR A 137 5.83 -0.74 -1.47
C THR A 137 5.95 -1.44 -0.11
N GLY A 138 7.10 -2.02 0.15
CA GLY A 138 7.39 -2.62 1.44
C GLY A 138 8.86 -2.93 1.60
N ILE A 139 9.30 -3.02 2.86
CA ILE A 139 10.68 -3.25 3.25
C ILE A 139 10.82 -4.61 3.91
N SER A 140 11.90 -5.37 3.62
CA SER A 140 12.19 -6.65 4.27
C SER A 140 10.97 -7.59 4.23
N MET A 141 10.39 -7.96 5.36
CA MET A 141 9.12 -8.72 5.43
C MET A 141 8.03 -8.09 4.55
N GLY A 142 7.92 -6.75 4.51
CA GLY A 142 7.00 -6.05 3.63
C GLY A 142 7.40 -6.11 2.16
N GLY A 143 8.68 -6.27 1.85
CA GLY A 143 9.18 -6.55 0.50
C GLY A 143 8.71 -7.91 -0.03
N TYR A 144 8.73 -8.94 0.83
CA TYR A 144 8.10 -10.24 0.53
C TYR A 144 6.59 -10.12 0.35
N GLY A 145 5.92 -9.37 1.25
CA GLY A 145 4.49 -9.07 1.11
C GLY A 145 4.17 -8.33 -0.19
N THR A 146 5.06 -7.43 -0.63
CA THR A 146 4.92 -6.73 -1.92
C THR A 146 4.94 -7.71 -3.08
N TRP A 147 5.87 -8.67 -3.12
CA TRP A 147 5.92 -9.69 -4.16
C TRP A 147 4.72 -10.64 -4.11
N ASP A 148 4.31 -11.05 -2.92
CA ASP A 148 3.17 -11.96 -2.73
C ASP A 148 1.86 -11.33 -3.21
N LEU A 149 1.59 -10.07 -2.80
CA LEU A 149 0.41 -9.33 -3.24
C LEU A 149 0.46 -9.00 -4.74
N ALA A 150 1.64 -8.68 -5.29
CA ALA A 150 1.81 -8.44 -6.73
C ALA A 150 1.43 -9.67 -7.56
N ALA A 151 1.83 -10.86 -7.11
CA ALA A 151 1.52 -12.12 -7.79
C ALA A 151 0.06 -12.56 -7.62
N LYS A 152 -0.54 -12.32 -6.45
CA LYS A 152 -1.93 -12.72 -6.15
C LYS A 152 -2.96 -11.77 -6.76
N TYR A 153 -2.63 -10.48 -6.81
CA TYR A 153 -3.56 -9.42 -7.23
C TYR A 153 -2.96 -8.59 -8.37
N PRO A 154 -2.63 -9.22 -9.52
CA PRO A 154 -2.16 -8.49 -10.69
C PRO A 154 -3.25 -7.48 -11.07
N HIS A 155 -2.88 -6.28 -11.48
CA HIS A 155 -3.80 -5.19 -11.83
C HIS A 155 -4.49 -4.47 -10.65
N ARG A 156 -4.04 -4.69 -9.40
CA ARG A 156 -4.52 -3.92 -8.25
C ARG A 156 -3.74 -2.62 -8.05
N PHE A 157 -2.48 -2.60 -8.50
CA PHE A 157 -1.55 -1.50 -8.29
C PHE A 157 -0.95 -1.01 -9.62
N ALA A 158 -0.70 0.29 -9.71
CA ALA A 158 -0.09 0.92 -10.88
C ALA A 158 1.43 0.74 -10.93
N ALA A 159 2.07 0.47 -9.79
CA ALA A 159 3.48 0.11 -9.69
C ALA A 159 3.80 -0.61 -8.37
N TYR A 160 4.94 -1.33 -8.37
CA TYR A 160 5.48 -2.02 -7.22
C TYR A 160 6.89 -1.52 -6.90
N VAL A 161 7.18 -1.33 -5.60
CA VAL A 161 8.51 -0.95 -5.10
C VAL A 161 8.90 -1.88 -3.94
N PRO A 162 9.33 -3.12 -4.22
CA PRO A 162 9.86 -4.03 -3.20
C PRO A 162 11.29 -3.62 -2.84
N ILE A 163 11.57 -3.53 -1.52
CA ILE A 163 12.88 -3.14 -0.99
C ILE A 163 13.38 -4.25 -0.07
N CYS A 164 14.61 -4.73 -0.30
CA CYS A 164 15.29 -5.82 0.43
C CYS A 164 14.37 -7.01 0.77
N GLY A 165 13.46 -7.36 -0.16
CA GLY A 165 12.59 -8.51 -0.07
C GLY A 165 13.03 -9.63 -1.01
N GLY A 166 12.29 -10.74 -1.00
CA GLY A 166 12.60 -11.88 -1.85
C GLY A 166 11.39 -12.75 -2.15
N ILE A 167 11.66 -13.85 -2.80
CA ILE A 167 10.70 -14.93 -3.12
C ILE A 167 10.83 -16.06 -2.11
N TYR A 168 12.08 -16.52 -1.86
CA TYR A 168 12.37 -17.52 -0.85
C TYR A 168 12.83 -16.88 0.45
N GLY A 169 12.32 -17.37 1.56
CA GLY A 169 12.73 -16.92 2.90
C GLY A 169 14.17 -17.31 3.20
N PRO A 170 14.96 -16.45 3.89
CA PRO A 170 16.31 -16.78 4.30
C PRO A 170 16.30 -17.98 5.29
N PRO A 171 17.42 -18.69 5.44
CA PRO A 171 17.47 -19.94 6.24
C PRO A 171 16.94 -19.81 7.67
N ASN A 172 17.15 -18.68 8.30
CA ASN A 172 16.71 -18.38 9.66
C ASN A 172 15.28 -17.81 9.74
N PHE A 173 14.62 -17.53 8.60
CA PHE A 173 13.26 -16.98 8.54
C PHE A 173 12.49 -17.48 7.31
N LYS A 174 12.47 -18.80 7.07
CA LYS A 174 11.82 -19.42 5.91
C LYS A 174 10.33 -19.12 5.80
N GLN A 175 9.64 -18.91 6.91
CA GLN A 175 8.20 -18.67 6.92
C GLN A 175 7.77 -17.44 6.12
N ILE A 176 8.69 -16.48 5.90
CA ILE A 176 8.42 -15.22 5.21
C ILE A 176 8.23 -15.39 3.71
N GLU A 177 8.66 -16.53 3.14
CA GLU A 177 8.60 -16.75 1.70
C GLU A 177 7.21 -16.56 1.12
N VAL A 178 7.15 -16.16 -0.14
CA VAL A 178 5.89 -15.89 -0.84
C VAL A 178 5.08 -17.16 -1.08
N SER A 179 3.77 -17.02 -1.27
CA SER A 179 2.86 -18.14 -1.46
C SER A 179 3.24 -19.04 -2.63
N LEU A 180 3.76 -18.45 -3.73
CA LEU A 180 4.23 -19.22 -4.89
C LEU A 180 5.44 -20.10 -4.59
N ALA A 181 6.32 -19.70 -3.66
CA ALA A 181 7.45 -20.51 -3.23
C ALA A 181 7.02 -21.71 -2.35
N LYS A 182 5.85 -21.62 -1.70
CA LYS A 182 5.24 -22.67 -0.90
C LYS A 182 4.43 -23.66 -1.74
N ASP A 183 4.08 -23.31 -2.97
CA ASP A 183 3.28 -24.13 -3.86
C ASP A 183 4.16 -25.15 -4.61
N ALA A 184 4.06 -26.42 -4.23
CA ALA A 184 4.81 -27.50 -4.84
C ALA A 184 4.51 -27.73 -6.35
N GLN A 185 3.44 -27.14 -6.88
CA GLN A 185 3.09 -27.19 -8.29
C GLN A 185 3.79 -26.11 -9.12
N VAL A 186 4.41 -25.12 -8.46
CA VAL A 186 5.15 -24.03 -9.12
C VAL A 186 6.62 -24.42 -9.24
N ALA A 187 7.05 -24.78 -10.44
CA ALA A 187 8.43 -25.22 -10.68
C ALA A 187 9.46 -24.09 -10.53
N ASP A 188 9.10 -22.87 -10.92
CA ASP A 188 9.93 -21.66 -10.81
C ASP A 188 9.09 -20.49 -10.28
N PRO A 189 9.13 -20.23 -8.97
CA PRO A 189 8.39 -19.13 -8.35
C PRO A 189 8.82 -17.73 -8.81
N TYR A 190 10.09 -17.53 -9.23
CA TYR A 190 10.52 -16.24 -9.78
C TYR A 190 9.87 -15.98 -11.14
N ALA A 191 9.94 -16.96 -12.04
CA ALA A 191 9.33 -16.86 -13.37
C ALA A 191 7.81 -16.71 -13.27
N GLU A 192 7.15 -17.45 -12.38
CA GLU A 192 5.70 -17.36 -12.19
C GLU A 192 5.30 -16.01 -11.58
N THR A 193 6.06 -15.49 -10.61
CA THR A 193 5.83 -14.14 -10.07
C THR A 193 5.95 -13.10 -11.17
N ALA A 194 7.03 -13.15 -11.99
CA ALA A 194 7.23 -12.23 -13.09
C ALA A 194 6.09 -12.30 -14.12
N ARG A 195 5.63 -13.50 -14.46
CA ARG A 195 4.50 -13.72 -15.37
C ARG A 195 3.21 -13.09 -14.85
N ARG A 196 2.93 -13.21 -13.54
CA ARG A 196 1.73 -12.63 -12.92
C ARG A 196 1.79 -11.13 -12.78
N VAL A 197 2.96 -10.57 -12.43
CA VAL A 197 3.22 -9.12 -12.41
C VAL A 197 3.00 -8.50 -13.79
N GLY A 198 3.38 -9.21 -14.84
CA GLY A 198 3.17 -8.81 -16.23
C GLY A 198 3.84 -7.46 -16.54
N ASN A 199 3.08 -6.56 -17.16
CA ASN A 199 3.58 -5.24 -17.58
C ASN A 199 3.49 -4.15 -16.50
N THR A 200 3.07 -4.49 -15.27
CA THR A 200 3.04 -3.50 -14.18
C THR A 200 4.45 -3.04 -13.85
N PRO A 201 4.75 -1.74 -13.86
CA PRO A 201 6.08 -1.22 -13.59
C PRO A 201 6.58 -1.63 -12.19
N VAL A 202 7.86 -2.05 -12.12
CA VAL A 202 8.53 -2.45 -10.89
C VAL A 202 9.85 -1.72 -10.74
N TRP A 203 10.13 -1.20 -9.55
CA TRP A 203 11.46 -0.72 -9.20
C TRP A 203 11.95 -1.42 -7.93
N ILE A 204 12.92 -2.30 -8.08
CA ILE A 204 13.50 -3.10 -7.01
C ILE A 204 14.68 -2.33 -6.38
N PHE A 205 14.81 -2.41 -5.05
CA PHE A 205 15.96 -1.85 -4.33
C PHE A 205 16.54 -2.88 -3.36
N HIS A 206 17.89 -2.95 -3.28
CA HIS A 206 18.57 -3.84 -2.33
C HIS A 206 19.99 -3.33 -2.04
N GLY A 207 20.53 -3.66 -0.87
CA GLY A 207 21.94 -3.48 -0.54
C GLY A 207 22.73 -4.75 -0.85
N ASP A 208 23.91 -4.65 -1.46
CA ASP A 208 24.71 -5.82 -1.82
C ASP A 208 25.43 -6.48 -0.64
N ALA A 209 25.51 -5.78 0.50
CA ALA A 209 26.03 -6.29 1.76
C ALA A 209 24.93 -6.69 2.76
N ASP A 210 23.71 -6.96 2.28
CA ASP A 210 22.60 -7.40 3.12
C ASP A 210 22.85 -8.82 3.67
N ASP A 211 22.98 -8.92 5.00
CA ASP A 211 23.22 -10.15 5.74
C ASP A 211 21.95 -10.83 6.28
N SER A 212 20.81 -10.19 6.11
CA SER A 212 19.51 -10.64 6.59
C SER A 212 18.66 -11.26 5.47
N VAL A 213 18.60 -10.60 4.31
CA VAL A 213 17.97 -11.10 3.09
C VAL A 213 19.00 -11.10 1.97
N PRO A 214 19.36 -12.28 1.41
CA PRO A 214 20.36 -12.36 0.35
C PRO A 214 19.98 -11.49 -0.85
N VAL A 215 20.90 -10.62 -1.28
CA VAL A 215 20.70 -9.75 -2.46
C VAL A 215 20.35 -10.51 -3.72
N ASP A 216 20.75 -11.78 -3.81
CA ASP A 216 20.43 -12.68 -4.92
C ASP A 216 18.92 -12.89 -5.11
N GLU A 217 18.10 -12.70 -4.08
CA GLU A 217 16.65 -12.74 -4.22
C GLU A 217 16.17 -11.63 -5.17
N SER A 218 16.68 -10.41 -5.01
CA SER A 218 16.37 -9.29 -5.89
C SER A 218 16.99 -9.44 -7.28
N ARG A 219 18.21 -9.94 -7.38
CA ARG A 219 18.89 -10.19 -8.67
C ARG A 219 18.11 -11.22 -9.50
N LYS A 220 17.71 -12.34 -8.91
CA LYS A 220 16.91 -13.39 -9.59
C LYS A 220 15.54 -12.87 -10.01
N MET A 221 14.88 -12.11 -9.13
CA MET A 221 13.56 -11.54 -9.46
C MET A 221 13.66 -10.50 -10.58
N TYR A 222 14.71 -9.66 -10.58
CA TYR A 222 14.98 -8.72 -11.66
C TYR A 222 15.22 -9.45 -12.99
N ALA A 223 16.06 -10.50 -12.98
CA ALA A 223 16.32 -11.32 -14.17
C ALA A 223 15.03 -11.98 -14.72
N ALA A 224 14.18 -12.52 -13.84
CA ALA A 224 12.91 -13.11 -14.23
C ALA A 224 11.95 -12.09 -14.86
N LEU A 225 11.88 -10.86 -14.29
CA LEU A 225 11.07 -9.78 -14.86
C LEU A 225 11.60 -9.34 -16.23
N GLN A 226 12.92 -9.22 -16.40
CA GLN A 226 13.52 -8.91 -17.70
C GLN A 226 13.23 -10.01 -18.74
N ALA A 227 13.36 -11.27 -18.35
CA ALA A 227 13.04 -12.40 -19.23
C ALA A 227 11.55 -12.43 -19.64
N ALA A 228 10.65 -11.97 -18.77
CA ALA A 228 9.23 -11.80 -19.06
C ALA A 228 8.90 -10.54 -19.88
N GLY A 229 9.89 -9.68 -20.19
CA GLY A 229 9.69 -8.42 -20.91
C GLY A 229 9.01 -7.32 -20.09
N ALA A 230 9.03 -7.43 -18.77
CA ALA A 230 8.38 -6.47 -17.87
C ALA A 230 9.13 -5.13 -17.82
N LYS A 231 8.39 -4.04 -17.53
CA LYS A 231 8.97 -2.72 -17.27
C LYS A 231 9.57 -2.68 -15.89
N THR A 232 10.87 -2.98 -15.79
CA THR A 232 11.55 -3.10 -14.49
C THR A 232 12.81 -2.25 -14.39
N LYS A 233 13.03 -1.66 -13.19
CA LYS A 233 14.27 -1.01 -12.77
C LYS A 233 14.82 -1.77 -11.55
N TYR A 234 16.14 -1.76 -11.39
CA TYR A 234 16.83 -2.31 -10.23
C TYR A 234 17.94 -1.36 -9.79
N SER A 235 17.93 -1.02 -8.52
CA SER A 235 18.99 -0.27 -7.87
C SER A 235 19.61 -1.13 -6.76
N GLU A 236 20.86 -1.53 -6.98
CA GLU A 236 21.67 -2.24 -5.99
C GLU A 236 22.67 -1.25 -5.38
N TYR A 237 22.70 -1.17 -4.07
CA TYR A 237 23.53 -0.20 -3.35
C TYR A 237 24.80 -0.85 -2.81
N PRO A 238 26.00 -0.52 -3.38
CA PRO A 238 27.27 -1.10 -2.95
C PRO A 238 27.59 -0.80 -1.49
N GLY A 239 27.99 -1.84 -0.73
CA GLY A 239 28.37 -1.76 0.68
C GLY A 239 27.23 -1.45 1.65
N VAL A 240 25.98 -1.46 1.18
CA VAL A 240 24.79 -1.22 2.01
C VAL A 240 24.25 -2.54 2.55
N GLY A 241 24.03 -2.60 3.84
CA GLY A 241 23.42 -3.74 4.53
C GLY A 241 21.90 -3.77 4.39
N HIS A 242 21.22 -4.42 5.35
CA HIS A 242 19.79 -4.67 5.29
C HIS A 242 18.93 -3.40 5.22
N ASN A 243 19.34 -2.30 5.86
CA ASN A 243 18.57 -1.04 5.86
C ASN A 243 18.68 -0.23 4.56
N SER A 244 18.68 -0.89 3.41
CA SER A 244 18.70 -0.24 2.09
C SER A 244 17.50 0.69 1.81
N TRP A 245 16.43 0.57 2.61
CA TRP A 245 15.23 1.42 2.50
C TRP A 245 15.48 2.91 2.74
N ASP A 246 16.47 3.29 3.57
CA ASP A 246 16.79 4.69 3.79
C ASP A 246 17.25 5.34 2.47
N LYS A 247 18.14 4.68 1.73
CA LYS A 247 18.57 5.14 0.41
C LYS A 247 17.47 5.03 -0.64
N ALA A 248 16.68 3.95 -0.60
CA ALA A 248 15.61 3.72 -1.57
C ALA A 248 14.54 4.80 -1.52
N TYR A 249 14.08 5.17 -0.32
CA TYR A 249 13.06 6.22 -0.18
C TYR A 249 13.63 7.64 -0.29
N ALA A 250 14.94 7.82 -0.15
CA ALA A 250 15.64 9.07 -0.45
C ALA A 250 16.03 9.21 -1.94
N GLU A 251 15.75 8.18 -2.80
CA GLU A 251 16.03 8.23 -4.24
C GLU A 251 15.25 9.36 -4.90
N PRO A 252 15.92 10.40 -5.46
CA PRO A 252 15.24 11.59 -5.98
C PRO A 252 14.26 11.29 -7.13
N GLU A 253 14.51 10.22 -7.89
CA GLU A 253 13.66 9.83 -9.00
C GLU A 253 12.44 9.01 -8.57
N LEU A 254 12.37 8.49 -7.33
CA LEU A 254 11.32 7.57 -6.92
C LEU A 254 9.93 8.21 -6.95
N VAL A 255 9.79 9.39 -6.35
CA VAL A 255 8.52 10.12 -6.32
C VAL A 255 8.06 10.50 -7.74
N PRO A 256 8.90 11.15 -8.58
CA PRO A 256 8.53 11.43 -9.97
C PRO A 256 8.21 10.16 -10.77
N TRP A 257 8.97 9.08 -10.57
CA TRP A 257 8.73 7.82 -11.26
C TRP A 257 7.36 7.24 -10.90
N LEU A 258 7.00 7.17 -9.61
CA LEU A 258 5.69 6.71 -9.15
C LEU A 258 4.55 7.54 -9.74
N LEU A 259 4.65 8.86 -9.68
CA LEU A 259 3.60 9.78 -10.20
C LEU A 259 3.33 9.61 -11.70
N ASN A 260 4.33 9.13 -12.45
CA ASN A 260 4.20 8.83 -13.88
C ASN A 260 3.55 7.47 -14.16
N GLN A 261 3.35 6.61 -13.15
CA GLN A 261 2.70 5.32 -13.32
C GLN A 261 1.20 5.44 -13.11
N ARG A 262 0.44 4.90 -14.05
CA ARG A 262 -1.02 4.80 -13.94
C ARG A 262 -1.46 3.41 -14.33
N PHE A 263 -2.45 2.90 -13.65
CA PHE A 263 -3.15 1.73 -14.07
C PHE A 263 -3.96 2.05 -15.33
N SER A 264 -3.70 1.37 -16.43
CA SER A 264 -4.54 1.49 -17.63
C SER A 264 -5.44 0.27 -17.76
N ALA A 265 -6.72 0.50 -18.04
CA ALA A 265 -7.67 -0.59 -18.30
C ALA A 265 -7.26 -1.48 -19.50
N ASP A 266 -6.42 -0.96 -20.40
CA ASP A 266 -5.84 -1.70 -21.52
C ASP A 266 -4.80 -2.74 -21.11
N SER A 267 -4.30 -2.70 -19.86
CA SER A 267 -3.43 -3.72 -19.29
C SER A 267 -4.16 -4.99 -18.85
N GLN A 268 -5.51 -4.99 -18.87
CA GLN A 268 -6.27 -6.21 -18.61
C GLN A 268 -6.17 -7.17 -19.80
N PRO A 269 -5.88 -8.46 -19.60
CA PRO A 269 -6.04 -9.44 -20.66
C PRO A 269 -7.50 -9.39 -21.13
N LYS A 270 -7.69 -9.07 -22.42
CA LYS A 270 -9.03 -9.04 -23.02
C LYS A 270 -9.75 -10.34 -22.63
N ARG A 271 -10.84 -10.23 -21.86
CA ARG A 271 -11.70 -11.39 -21.57
C ARG A 271 -12.06 -12.00 -22.93
N ARG A 272 -11.54 -13.19 -23.24
CA ARG A 272 -12.03 -13.97 -24.39
C ARG A 272 -13.53 -14.17 -24.14
N SER A 273 -14.34 -13.51 -24.95
CA SER A 273 -15.78 -13.79 -24.99
C SER A 273 -15.91 -15.25 -25.43
N LEU A 274 -16.27 -16.11 -24.49
CA LEU A 274 -16.78 -17.45 -24.82
C LEU A 274 -18.09 -17.23 -25.57
N HIS A 275 -17.97 -17.19 -26.90
CA HIS A 275 -19.13 -17.37 -27.77
C HIS A 275 -19.65 -18.80 -27.53
N CYS A 276 -20.70 -18.91 -26.75
CA CYS A 276 -21.49 -20.12 -26.66
C CYS A 276 -22.16 -20.29 -28.06
N GLN A 277 -21.53 -21.10 -28.92
CA GLN A 277 -22.21 -21.61 -30.09
C GLN A 277 -23.27 -22.60 -29.60
N ARG A 278 -24.54 -22.16 -29.61
CA ARG A 278 -25.67 -23.05 -29.57
C ARG A 278 -25.77 -23.72 -30.93
N GLY A 279 -25.45 -24.99 -30.99
CA GLY A 279 -25.85 -25.93 -32.01
C GLY A 279 -26.86 -26.89 -31.42
#